data_db8fe9491302f312fe0a48b59b43f12e
#
_entry.id   db8fe9491302f312fe0a48b59b43f12e
#
_cell.length_a   1.000
_cell.length_b   1.000
_cell.length_c   1.000
_cell.angle_alpha   90.00
_cell.angle_beta   90.00
_cell.angle_gamma   90.00
#
_symmetry.space_group_name_H-M   'P 1'
#
loop_
_entity.id
_entity.type
_entity.pdbx_description
1 polymer ?
#
loop_
_entity_poly.entity_id
_entity_poly.type
_entity_poly.pdbx_seq_one_letter_code
_entity_poly.pdbx_strand_id
1 'polypeptide(L)'
;FLDGIDKAQEEHEKYHSNWKVKASDFNLPPVVAKEIVASCDQCQLKGEAIHGQVDCSPGIWQLDCTHLEGKIILVAVHVASGYIEAEVIPAETGQETAYFILKLAGRWPVKVIHTDNGSNFTSAAVKAACWWAGIHQEFGIPYNPQSQGVVESMNKELKKIIGQVRDQAEHLKTAVQMAVFIHNFKRKGGIGGYSAGERIIDIIATDIQTKELQKQITKIQNFRVYYRDSRDPIWKGPXKLLWKGEGAVVIQDNSDIKVVPRRKAKIIRDY
;
A
#
# COMPACT_ATOMS: atom_id res chain seq x y z
N PHE A 1 21.24 -23.08 16.44
CA PHE A 1 21.71 -22.90 15.06
C PHE A 1 21.11 -23.95 14.11
N LEU A 2 21.30 -25.23 14.42
CA LEU A 2 20.72 -26.28 13.55
C LEU A 2 19.21 -26.27 13.57
N ASP A 3 18.61 -25.96 14.70
CA ASP A 3 17.16 -25.83 14.82
C ASP A 3 16.64 -24.69 13.95
N GLY A 4 17.38 -23.59 13.90
CA GLY A 4 17.02 -22.48 13.03
C GLY A 4 17.07 -22.83 11.57
N ILE A 5 18.05 -23.65 11.16
CA ILE A 5 18.14 -24.11 9.77
C ILE A 5 16.93 -24.97 9.42
N ASP A 6 16.56 -25.92 10.29
CA ASP A 6 15.41 -26.79 10.05
C ASP A 6 14.12 -25.98 9.92
N LYS A 7 13.93 -25.01 10.82
CA LYS A 7 12.74 -24.15 10.77
C LYS A 7 12.70 -23.31 9.51
N ALA A 8 13.86 -22.78 9.09
CA ALA A 8 13.93 -21.99 7.88
C ALA A 8 13.62 -22.81 6.64
N GLN A 9 14.09 -24.07 6.61
CA GLN A 9 13.78 -24.96 5.49
C GLN A 9 12.31 -25.30 5.44
N GLU A 10 11.67 -25.52 6.59
CA GLU A 10 10.24 -25.79 6.65
C GLU A 10 9.45 -24.57 6.17
N GLU A 11 9.83 -23.38 6.59
CA GLU A 11 9.21 -22.13 6.14
C GLU A 11 9.37 -21.98 4.64
N HIS A 12 10.55 -22.32 4.12
CA HIS A 12 10.77 -22.18 2.68
C HIS A 12 9.92 -23.15 1.87
N GLU A 13 9.73 -24.37 2.35
CA GLU A 13 8.88 -25.33 1.65
C GLU A 13 7.44 -24.84 1.54
N LYS A 14 6.98 -24.10 2.53
CA LYS A 14 5.63 -23.55 2.51
C LYS A 14 5.52 -22.28 1.68
N TYR A 15 6.42 -21.32 1.87
CA TYR A 15 6.23 -19.95 1.39
C TYR A 15 7.24 -19.49 0.35
N HIS A 16 8.35 -20.17 0.19
CA HIS A 16 9.38 -19.84 -0.80
C HIS A 16 9.88 -18.41 -0.68
N SER A 17 10.07 -17.92 0.54
CA SER A 17 10.53 -16.57 0.80
C SER A 17 12.02 -16.43 0.47
N ASN A 18 12.48 -15.18 0.33
CA ASN A 18 13.87 -14.93 -0.06
C ASN A 18 14.83 -15.13 1.12
N TRP A 19 16.14 -15.13 0.80
CA TRP A 19 17.14 -15.45 1.81
C TRP A 19 17.25 -14.39 2.91
N LYS A 20 16.94 -13.11 2.58
CA LYS A 20 17.03 -12.05 3.59
C LYS A 20 16.00 -12.26 4.70
N VAL A 21 14.81 -12.74 4.34
CA VAL A 21 13.77 -13.06 5.32
C VAL A 21 14.25 -14.18 6.24
N LYS A 22 14.86 -15.21 5.65
CA LYS A 22 15.34 -16.34 6.43
C LYS A 22 16.46 -15.93 7.38
N ALA A 23 17.39 -15.11 6.88
CA ALA A 23 18.50 -14.65 7.71
C ALA A 23 17.98 -13.84 8.90
N SER A 24 17.00 -13.00 8.67
CA SER A 24 16.44 -12.14 9.71
C SER A 24 15.56 -12.92 10.68
N ASP A 25 14.61 -13.70 10.14
CA ASP A 25 13.58 -14.33 10.98
C ASP A 25 14.13 -15.50 11.79
N PHE A 26 15.14 -16.20 11.27
CA PHE A 26 15.68 -17.39 11.92
C PHE A 26 17.12 -17.18 12.40
N ASN A 27 17.60 -15.96 12.33
CA ASN A 27 18.94 -15.57 12.81
C ASN A 27 20.03 -16.45 12.23
N LEU A 28 20.05 -16.56 10.90
CA LEU A 28 21.02 -17.39 10.18
C LEU A 28 22.04 -16.52 9.48
N PRO A 29 23.28 -17.02 9.33
CA PRO A 29 24.26 -16.32 8.50
C PRO A 29 23.74 -16.22 7.06
N PRO A 30 24.06 -15.12 6.35
CA PRO A 30 23.56 -14.96 4.99
C PRO A 30 23.91 -16.12 4.05
N VAL A 31 25.11 -16.69 4.21
CA VAL A 31 25.51 -17.79 3.34
C VAL A 31 24.63 -19.03 3.51
N VAL A 32 24.17 -19.29 4.75
CA VAL A 32 23.27 -20.40 5.02
C VAL A 32 21.89 -20.13 4.45
N ALA A 33 21.38 -18.91 4.65
CA ALA A 33 20.07 -18.54 4.11
C ALA A 33 20.05 -18.60 2.58
N LYS A 34 21.12 -18.12 1.95
CA LYS A 34 21.24 -18.17 0.49
C LYS A 34 21.27 -19.61 -0.02
N GLU A 35 21.90 -20.51 0.71
CA GLU A 35 21.98 -21.90 0.31
C GLU A 35 20.61 -22.58 0.35
N ILE A 36 19.79 -22.26 1.34
CA ILE A 36 18.44 -22.79 1.42
C ILE A 36 17.63 -22.42 0.19
N VAL A 37 17.71 -21.16 -0.24
CA VAL A 37 16.99 -20.72 -1.44
C VAL A 37 17.60 -21.33 -2.70
N ALA A 38 18.94 -21.41 -2.78
CA ALA A 38 19.62 -21.95 -3.96
C ALA A 38 19.31 -23.43 -4.19
N SER A 39 19.03 -24.17 -3.13
CA SER A 39 18.71 -25.61 -3.26
C SER A 39 17.26 -25.87 -3.58
N CYS A 40 16.42 -24.84 -3.67
CA CYS A 40 15.01 -24.99 -4.00
C CYS A 40 14.81 -24.89 -5.51
N ASP A 41 14.31 -25.96 -6.11
CA ASP A 41 14.10 -25.99 -7.55
C ASP A 41 13.07 -24.96 -8.01
N GLN A 42 12.04 -24.74 -7.21
CA GLN A 42 10.97 -23.81 -7.57
C GLN A 42 11.44 -22.37 -7.61
N CYS A 43 12.48 -22.04 -6.84
CA CYS A 43 12.95 -20.66 -6.73
C CYS A 43 14.03 -20.32 -7.75
N GLN A 44 14.48 -21.26 -8.56
CA GLN A 44 15.55 -21.01 -9.52
C GLN A 44 15.07 -20.46 -10.85
N LEU A 45 13.78 -20.18 -10.98
CA LEU A 45 13.20 -19.64 -12.20
C LEU A 45 12.95 -18.14 -12.05
N LYS A 46 14.03 -17.38 -11.91
CA LYS A 46 13.90 -15.95 -11.66
C LYS A 46 14.24 -15.10 -12.87
N GLY A 47 13.49 -14.00 -13.04
CA GLY A 47 13.82 -12.94 -13.95
C GLY A 47 13.73 -11.60 -13.25
N GLU A 48 14.41 -10.60 -13.79
CA GLU A 48 14.31 -9.25 -13.28
C GLU A 48 13.12 -8.55 -13.90
N ALA A 49 12.41 -7.79 -13.08
CA ALA A 49 11.33 -6.92 -13.55
C ALA A 49 11.80 -5.49 -13.54
N ILE A 50 11.53 -4.77 -14.62
CA ILE A 50 11.83 -3.35 -14.74
C ILE A 50 10.52 -2.60 -14.70
N HIS A 51 10.41 -1.64 -13.79
CA HIS A 51 9.20 -0.86 -13.60
C HIS A 51 9.41 0.58 -14.05
N GLY A 52 8.46 1.12 -14.79
CA GLY A 52 8.42 2.54 -15.08
C GLY A 52 7.89 3.31 -13.89
N GLN A 53 7.93 4.64 -14.00
CA GLN A 53 7.42 5.50 -12.94
C GLN A 53 5.90 5.58 -13.04
N VAL A 54 5.23 5.40 -11.91
CA VAL A 54 3.79 5.48 -11.79
C VAL A 54 3.42 6.31 -10.58
N ASP A 55 2.19 6.83 -10.58
CA ASP A 55 1.66 7.52 -9.42
C ASP A 55 1.40 6.52 -8.31
N CYS A 56 1.98 6.78 -7.15
CA CYS A 56 1.90 5.88 -5.99
C CYS A 56 1.10 6.46 -4.85
N SER A 57 0.11 7.32 -5.14
CA SER A 57 -0.78 7.83 -4.11
C SER A 57 -1.53 6.69 -3.42
N PRO A 58 -1.88 6.84 -2.14
CA PRO A 58 -2.42 5.71 -1.37
C PRO A 58 -3.76 5.16 -1.86
N GLY A 59 -4.54 5.95 -2.59
CA GLY A 59 -5.84 5.49 -3.08
C GLY A 59 -5.83 4.88 -4.46
N ILE A 60 -4.67 4.63 -5.05
CA ILE A 60 -4.57 4.21 -6.45
C ILE A 60 -4.36 2.70 -6.53
N TRP A 61 -5.19 2.05 -7.33
CA TRP A 61 -5.12 0.62 -7.59
C TRP A 61 -5.09 0.38 -9.09
N GLN A 62 -4.43 -0.69 -9.51
CA GLN A 62 -4.47 -1.16 -10.90
C GLN A 62 -5.16 -2.50 -10.94
N LEU A 63 -6.03 -2.67 -11.94
CA LEU A 63 -6.81 -3.89 -12.11
C LEU A 63 -6.56 -4.47 -13.49
N ASP A 64 -6.51 -5.80 -13.54
CA ASP A 64 -6.34 -6.51 -14.82
C ASP A 64 -6.93 -7.90 -14.67
N CYS A 65 -7.25 -8.51 -15.81
CA CYS A 65 -7.63 -9.92 -15.87
C CYS A 65 -6.46 -10.72 -16.39
N THR A 66 -6.25 -11.88 -15.82
CA THR A 66 -5.30 -12.83 -16.36
C THR A 66 -5.97 -14.21 -16.44
N HIS A 67 -5.36 -15.11 -17.16
CA HIS A 67 -5.98 -16.40 -17.44
C HIS A 67 -5.04 -17.52 -17.05
N LEU A 68 -5.60 -18.59 -16.48
CA LEU A 68 -4.84 -19.76 -16.07
C LEU A 68 -5.78 -20.95 -16.03
N GLU A 69 -5.36 -22.08 -16.62
CA GLU A 69 -6.15 -23.30 -16.64
C GLU A 69 -7.54 -23.10 -17.24
N GLY A 70 -7.65 -22.20 -18.21
CA GLY A 70 -8.93 -21.91 -18.81
C GLY A 70 -9.87 -21.09 -17.95
N LYS A 71 -9.39 -20.59 -16.83
CA LYS A 71 -10.21 -19.78 -15.91
C LYS A 71 -9.70 -18.36 -15.90
N ILE A 72 -10.54 -17.45 -15.44
CA ILE A 72 -10.28 -16.02 -15.44
C ILE A 72 -9.97 -15.57 -14.00
N ILE A 73 -8.85 -14.90 -13.83
CA ILE A 73 -8.45 -14.37 -12.53
C ILE A 73 -8.43 -12.85 -12.64
N LEU A 74 -9.21 -12.19 -11.82
CA LEU A 74 -9.23 -10.74 -11.74
C LEU A 74 -8.27 -10.33 -10.62
N VAL A 75 -7.33 -9.46 -10.93
CA VAL A 75 -6.26 -9.07 -10.01
C VAL A 75 -6.30 -7.57 -9.79
N ALA A 76 -6.22 -7.15 -8.53
CA ALA A 76 -6.09 -5.75 -8.15
C ALA A 76 -4.80 -5.56 -7.39
N VAL A 77 -4.02 -4.56 -7.78
CA VAL A 77 -2.74 -4.25 -7.14
C VAL A 77 -2.83 -2.85 -6.55
N HIS A 78 -2.51 -2.74 -5.27
CA HIS A 78 -2.32 -1.44 -4.62
C HIS A 78 -0.92 -0.97 -4.99
N VAL A 79 -0.85 0.04 -5.84
CA VAL A 79 0.41 0.38 -6.53
C VAL A 79 1.51 0.75 -5.55
N ALA A 80 1.18 1.57 -4.54
CA ALA A 80 2.20 2.07 -3.61
C ALA A 80 2.82 0.97 -2.76
N SER A 81 2.06 -0.09 -2.44
CA SER A 81 2.53 -1.14 -1.53
C SER A 81 2.88 -2.46 -2.21
N GLY A 82 2.26 -2.73 -3.36
CA GLY A 82 2.35 -4.03 -4.00
C GLY A 82 1.39 -5.07 -3.43
N TYR A 83 0.53 -4.70 -2.50
CA TYR A 83 -0.50 -5.58 -1.96
C TYR A 83 -1.48 -5.95 -3.07
N ILE A 84 -1.88 -7.21 -3.11
CA ILE A 84 -2.80 -7.66 -4.15
C ILE A 84 -4.04 -8.29 -3.55
N GLU A 85 -5.13 -8.21 -4.31
CA GLU A 85 -6.31 -9.04 -4.12
C GLU A 85 -6.62 -9.68 -5.46
N ALA A 86 -7.02 -10.92 -5.43
CA ALA A 86 -7.30 -11.65 -6.67
C ALA A 86 -8.43 -12.62 -6.44
N GLU A 87 -9.15 -12.91 -7.51
CA GLU A 87 -10.31 -13.81 -7.42
C GLU A 87 -10.53 -14.46 -8.75
N VAL A 88 -10.81 -15.77 -8.73
CA VAL A 88 -11.28 -16.46 -9.92
C VAL A 88 -12.73 -16.08 -10.13
N ILE A 89 -13.05 -15.57 -11.32
CA ILE A 89 -14.43 -15.19 -11.64
C ILE A 89 -14.97 -16.13 -12.71
N PRO A 90 -16.28 -16.35 -12.71
CA PRO A 90 -16.86 -17.33 -13.66
C PRO A 90 -16.87 -16.83 -15.11
N ALA A 91 -16.91 -15.54 -15.33
CA ALA A 91 -16.93 -14.96 -16.66
C ALA A 91 -16.32 -13.58 -16.63
N GLU A 92 -15.66 -13.21 -17.73
CA GLU A 92 -15.03 -11.89 -17.85
C GLU A 92 -16.06 -10.88 -18.29
N THR A 93 -17.01 -10.58 -17.40
CA THR A 93 -18.13 -9.70 -17.69
C THR A 93 -18.04 -8.43 -16.86
N GLY A 94 -18.79 -7.42 -17.28
CA GLY A 94 -18.88 -6.18 -16.53
C GLY A 94 -19.49 -6.39 -15.16
N GLN A 95 -20.50 -7.28 -15.06
CA GLN A 95 -21.15 -7.55 -13.78
C GLN A 95 -20.18 -8.12 -12.75
N GLU A 96 -19.39 -9.12 -13.15
CA GLU A 96 -18.42 -9.73 -12.23
C GLU A 96 -17.33 -8.74 -11.87
N THR A 97 -16.89 -7.95 -12.84
CA THR A 97 -15.85 -6.95 -12.58
C THR A 97 -16.36 -5.86 -11.62
N ALA A 98 -17.60 -5.41 -11.84
CA ALA A 98 -18.19 -4.39 -10.95
C ALA A 98 -18.33 -4.92 -9.52
N TYR A 99 -18.76 -6.16 -9.37
CA TYR A 99 -18.90 -6.77 -8.06
C TYR A 99 -17.54 -6.85 -7.35
N PHE A 100 -16.50 -7.24 -8.08
CA PHE A 100 -15.15 -7.30 -7.53
C PHE A 100 -14.68 -5.91 -7.06
N ILE A 101 -14.93 -4.88 -7.88
CA ILE A 101 -14.54 -3.51 -7.53
C ILE A 101 -15.26 -3.06 -6.26
N LEU A 102 -16.54 -3.36 -6.13
CA LEU A 102 -17.28 -2.97 -4.94
C LEU A 102 -16.78 -3.70 -3.70
N LYS A 103 -16.44 -4.98 -3.83
CA LYS A 103 -15.86 -5.70 -2.70
C LYS A 103 -14.54 -5.09 -2.27
N LEU A 104 -13.71 -4.71 -3.24
CA LEU A 104 -12.43 -4.07 -2.94
C LEU A 104 -12.64 -2.73 -2.23
N ALA A 105 -13.56 -1.93 -2.74
CA ALA A 105 -13.84 -0.61 -2.18
C ALA A 105 -14.45 -0.70 -0.78
N GLY A 106 -15.11 -1.81 -0.47
CA GLY A 106 -15.63 -2.03 0.86
C GLY A 106 -14.59 -2.41 1.89
N ARG A 107 -13.38 -2.74 1.43
CA ARG A 107 -12.29 -3.15 2.32
C ARG A 107 -11.19 -2.11 2.43
N TRP A 108 -10.94 -1.35 1.37
CA TRP A 108 -9.84 -0.39 1.29
C TRP A 108 -10.35 0.94 0.76
N PRO A 109 -9.68 2.05 1.09
CA PRO A 109 -10.08 3.37 0.53
C PRO A 109 -9.59 3.51 -0.90
N VAL A 110 -10.39 3.04 -1.85
CA VAL A 110 -10.08 3.08 -3.28
C VAL A 110 -10.57 4.42 -3.83
N LYS A 111 -9.66 5.19 -4.43
CA LYS A 111 -9.99 6.48 -5.03
C LYS A 111 -9.91 6.45 -6.55
N VAL A 112 -8.90 5.76 -7.08
CA VAL A 112 -8.65 5.70 -8.51
C VAL A 112 -8.32 4.27 -8.88
N ILE A 113 -8.91 3.79 -9.96
CA ILE A 113 -8.49 2.51 -10.54
C ILE A 113 -7.98 2.76 -11.95
N HIS A 114 -6.85 2.13 -12.25
CA HIS A 114 -6.27 2.11 -13.60
C HIS A 114 -6.56 0.76 -14.22
N THR A 115 -7.17 0.77 -15.38
CA THR A 115 -7.53 -0.45 -16.12
C THR A 115 -7.17 -0.28 -17.59
N ASP A 116 -7.16 -1.38 -18.32
CA ASP A 116 -7.08 -1.29 -19.78
C ASP A 116 -8.47 -1.01 -20.36
N ASN A 117 -8.58 -1.05 -21.69
CA ASN A 117 -9.84 -0.77 -22.38
C ASN A 117 -10.65 -2.03 -22.64
N GLY A 118 -10.41 -3.11 -21.90
CA GLY A 118 -11.16 -4.32 -22.06
C GLY A 118 -12.66 -4.10 -21.88
N SER A 119 -13.47 -4.90 -22.57
CA SER A 119 -14.91 -4.69 -22.58
C SER A 119 -15.54 -4.78 -21.21
N ASN A 120 -15.00 -5.63 -20.33
CA ASN A 120 -15.52 -5.73 -18.97
C ASN A 120 -15.26 -4.45 -18.19
N PHE A 121 -14.10 -3.81 -18.39
CA PHE A 121 -13.77 -2.58 -17.67
C PHE A 121 -14.49 -1.35 -18.22
N THR A 122 -14.83 -1.35 -19.52
CA THR A 122 -15.54 -0.21 -20.11
C THR A 122 -17.05 -0.36 -20.02
N SER A 123 -17.55 -1.39 -19.39
CA SER A 123 -18.97 -1.70 -19.32
C SER A 123 -19.75 -0.68 -18.50
N ALA A 124 -21.05 -0.63 -18.72
CA ALA A 124 -21.95 0.22 -17.95
C ALA A 124 -21.98 -0.19 -16.48
N ALA A 125 -21.87 -1.49 -16.20
CA ALA A 125 -21.88 -1.99 -14.83
C ALA A 125 -20.70 -1.46 -14.04
N VAL A 126 -19.52 -1.45 -14.65
CA VAL A 126 -18.32 -0.95 -13.97
C VAL A 126 -18.40 0.57 -13.79
N LYS A 127 -18.90 1.29 -14.82
CA LYS A 127 -19.08 2.74 -14.68
C LYS A 127 -20.03 3.08 -13.53
N ALA A 128 -21.12 2.33 -13.42
CA ALA A 128 -22.08 2.57 -12.34
C ALA A 128 -21.49 2.27 -10.97
N ALA A 129 -20.72 1.18 -10.85
CA ALA A 129 -20.10 0.82 -9.59
C ALA A 129 -19.07 1.86 -9.17
N CYS A 130 -18.26 2.35 -10.10
CA CYS A 130 -17.27 3.38 -9.82
C CYS A 130 -17.95 4.67 -9.41
N TRP A 131 -19.02 5.05 -10.10
CA TRP A 131 -19.78 6.23 -9.72
C TRP A 131 -20.34 6.09 -8.31
N TRP A 132 -20.94 4.96 -8.02
CA TRP A 132 -21.57 4.75 -6.72
C TRP A 132 -20.56 4.78 -5.58
N ALA A 133 -19.38 4.20 -5.79
CA ALA A 133 -18.36 4.11 -4.73
C ALA A 133 -17.43 5.32 -4.69
N GLY A 134 -17.63 6.31 -5.57
CA GLY A 134 -16.78 7.49 -5.58
C GLY A 134 -15.39 7.21 -6.12
N ILE A 135 -15.28 6.32 -7.08
CA ILE A 135 -14.00 5.91 -7.66
C ILE A 135 -13.84 6.54 -9.04
N HIS A 136 -12.68 7.14 -9.28
CA HIS A 136 -12.35 7.66 -10.60
C HIS A 136 -11.69 6.54 -11.41
N GLN A 137 -12.24 6.24 -12.58
CA GLN A 137 -11.70 5.19 -13.44
C GLN A 137 -10.84 5.84 -14.52
N GLU A 138 -9.58 5.42 -14.61
CA GLU A 138 -8.66 5.89 -15.64
C GLU A 138 -8.23 4.73 -16.51
N PHE A 139 -8.32 4.93 -17.81
CA PHE A 139 -7.91 3.91 -18.77
C PHE A 139 -6.50 4.20 -19.24
N GLY A 140 -5.66 3.18 -19.24
CA GLY A 140 -4.30 3.33 -19.69
C GLY A 140 -4.21 3.60 -21.18
N ILE A 141 -3.17 4.31 -21.59
CA ILE A 141 -2.90 4.50 -23.02
C ILE A 141 -2.43 3.16 -23.57
N PRO A 142 -3.04 2.67 -24.66
CA PRO A 142 -2.75 1.30 -25.11
C PRO A 142 -1.27 1.00 -25.40
N TYR A 143 -0.51 2.00 -25.79
CA TYR A 143 0.90 1.79 -26.14
C TYR A 143 1.85 2.33 -25.09
N ASN A 144 1.38 2.54 -23.87
CA ASN A 144 2.21 2.97 -22.76
C ASN A 144 2.37 1.82 -21.78
N PRO A 145 3.45 1.03 -21.91
CA PRO A 145 3.62 -0.11 -21.02
C PRO A 145 3.83 0.28 -19.56
N GLN A 146 4.25 1.51 -19.31
CA GLN A 146 4.52 1.94 -17.93
C GLN A 146 3.23 2.13 -17.13
N SER A 147 2.12 2.46 -17.80
CA SER A 147 0.87 2.68 -17.07
C SER A 147 0.27 1.40 -16.51
N GLN A 148 0.64 0.23 -17.08
CA GLN A 148 0.15 -1.07 -16.61
C GLN A 148 1.27 -1.98 -16.13
N GLY A 149 2.51 -1.46 -16.05
CA GLY A 149 3.66 -2.29 -15.74
C GLY A 149 3.60 -2.95 -14.38
N VAL A 150 3.03 -2.26 -13.40
CA VAL A 150 2.95 -2.79 -12.04
C VAL A 150 2.04 -4.01 -11.99
N VAL A 151 0.85 -3.93 -12.59
CA VAL A 151 -0.07 -5.06 -12.52
C VAL A 151 0.41 -6.23 -13.37
N GLU A 152 1.09 -5.95 -14.49
CA GLU A 152 1.67 -7.03 -15.30
C GLU A 152 2.74 -7.80 -14.52
N SER A 153 3.61 -7.08 -13.82
CA SER A 153 4.63 -7.71 -13.00
C SER A 153 4.00 -8.53 -11.88
N MET A 154 2.93 -8.01 -11.28
CA MET A 154 2.25 -8.73 -10.21
C MET A 154 1.51 -9.95 -10.74
N ASN A 155 0.95 -9.89 -11.96
CA ASN A 155 0.32 -11.06 -12.57
C ASN A 155 1.36 -12.17 -12.76
N LYS A 156 2.55 -11.80 -13.23
CA LYS A 156 3.63 -12.77 -13.41
C LYS A 156 4.06 -13.36 -12.09
N GLU A 157 4.24 -12.52 -11.08
CA GLU A 157 4.62 -12.99 -9.75
C GLU A 157 3.55 -13.89 -9.16
N LEU A 158 2.29 -13.51 -9.31
CA LEU A 158 1.18 -14.30 -8.78
C LEU A 158 1.13 -15.68 -9.45
N LYS A 159 1.28 -15.72 -10.77
CA LYS A 159 1.29 -17.01 -11.49
C LYS A 159 2.44 -17.88 -11.05
N LYS A 160 3.60 -17.28 -10.79
CA LYS A 160 4.75 -18.03 -10.29
C LYS A 160 4.44 -18.68 -8.93
N ILE A 161 3.84 -17.91 -8.02
CA ILE A 161 3.50 -18.46 -6.69
C ILE A 161 2.41 -19.53 -6.81
N ILE A 162 1.42 -19.31 -7.68
CA ILE A 162 0.40 -20.31 -7.90
C ILE A 162 1.04 -21.64 -8.33
N GLY A 163 2.00 -21.58 -9.25
CA GLY A 163 2.70 -22.78 -9.69
C GLY A 163 3.42 -23.49 -8.55
N GLN A 164 3.97 -22.70 -7.60
CA GLN A 164 4.69 -23.29 -6.48
C GLN A 164 3.77 -24.00 -5.49
N VAL A 165 2.51 -23.59 -5.39
CA VAL A 165 1.58 -24.17 -4.41
C VAL A 165 0.46 -24.98 -5.06
N ARG A 166 0.42 -25.06 -6.39
CA ARG A 166 -0.72 -25.63 -7.10
C ARG A 166 -1.06 -27.04 -6.65
N ASP A 167 -0.06 -27.86 -6.39
CA ASP A 167 -0.30 -29.25 -6.00
C ASP A 167 -0.80 -29.37 -4.56
N GLN A 168 -0.79 -28.31 -3.78
CA GLN A 168 -1.31 -28.32 -2.41
C GLN A 168 -2.80 -28.02 -2.34
N ALA A 169 -3.44 -27.71 -3.47
CA ALA A 169 -4.86 -27.36 -3.50
C ALA A 169 -5.55 -28.13 -4.62
N GLU A 170 -6.78 -28.56 -4.35
CA GLU A 170 -7.56 -29.26 -5.37
C GLU A 170 -8.02 -28.30 -6.47
N HIS A 171 -8.51 -27.13 -6.09
CA HIS A 171 -9.11 -26.19 -7.04
C HIS A 171 -8.23 -24.97 -7.22
N LEU A 172 -8.24 -24.42 -8.43
CA LEU A 172 -7.45 -23.24 -8.75
C LEU A 172 -7.81 -22.07 -7.85
N LYS A 173 -9.08 -21.89 -7.53
CA LYS A 173 -9.47 -20.74 -6.70
C LYS A 173 -8.81 -20.78 -5.33
N THR A 174 -8.58 -21.96 -4.79
CA THR A 174 -7.88 -22.12 -3.52
C THR A 174 -6.40 -21.78 -3.69
N ALA A 175 -5.77 -22.29 -4.75
CA ALA A 175 -4.37 -21.99 -5.01
C ALA A 175 -4.15 -20.49 -5.23
N VAL A 176 -5.09 -19.82 -5.88
CA VAL A 176 -5.00 -18.38 -6.07
C VAL A 176 -4.99 -17.66 -4.72
N GLN A 177 -5.87 -18.05 -3.80
CA GLN A 177 -5.92 -17.41 -2.51
C GLN A 177 -4.68 -17.73 -1.66
N MET A 178 -4.15 -18.95 -1.77
CA MET A 178 -2.88 -19.29 -1.13
C MET A 178 -1.76 -18.41 -1.65
N ALA A 179 -1.71 -18.21 -2.96
CA ALA A 179 -0.69 -17.37 -3.58
C ALA A 179 -0.81 -15.90 -3.15
N VAL A 180 -2.04 -15.41 -3.05
CA VAL A 180 -2.28 -14.05 -2.57
C VAL A 180 -1.76 -13.89 -1.13
N PHE A 181 -2.06 -14.86 -0.28
CA PHE A 181 -1.57 -14.83 1.10
C PHE A 181 -0.04 -14.79 1.14
N ILE A 182 0.60 -15.65 0.35
CA ILE A 182 2.06 -15.71 0.32
C ILE A 182 2.64 -14.37 -0.16
N HIS A 183 2.11 -13.85 -1.27
CA HIS A 183 2.61 -12.60 -1.81
C HIS A 183 2.48 -11.47 -0.79
N ASN A 184 1.33 -11.37 -0.15
CA ASN A 184 1.04 -10.23 0.72
C ASN A 184 1.80 -10.29 2.03
N PHE A 185 2.04 -11.47 2.58
CA PHE A 185 2.54 -11.58 3.95
C PHE A 185 3.83 -12.36 4.10
N LYS A 186 4.24 -13.14 3.10
CA LYS A 186 5.43 -13.99 3.22
C LYS A 186 6.56 -13.60 2.27
N ARG A 187 6.31 -12.65 1.38
CA ARG A 187 7.34 -12.11 0.49
C ARG A 187 7.75 -10.75 1.04
N LYS A 188 8.97 -10.66 1.56
CA LYS A 188 9.49 -9.42 2.13
C LYS A 188 10.62 -8.92 1.27
N GLY A 189 10.68 -7.61 1.08
CA GLY A 189 11.73 -7.01 0.27
C GLY A 189 11.63 -5.51 0.26
N GLY A 190 12.48 -4.90 -0.57
CA GLY A 190 12.53 -3.46 -0.65
C GLY A 190 13.23 -2.85 0.55
N ILE A 191 13.03 -1.56 0.72
CA ILE A 191 13.63 -0.84 1.82
C ILE A 191 12.93 -1.26 3.11
N GLY A 192 13.71 -1.71 4.11
CA GLY A 192 13.17 -2.12 5.39
C GLY A 192 12.74 -3.57 5.49
N GLY A 193 12.64 -4.28 4.37
CA GLY A 193 12.30 -5.69 4.39
C GLY A 193 10.88 -6.00 4.82
N TYR A 194 9.94 -5.13 4.48
CA TYR A 194 8.53 -5.32 4.85
C TYR A 194 7.79 -6.12 3.79
N SER A 195 6.71 -6.79 4.21
CA SER A 195 5.79 -7.41 3.28
C SER A 195 4.85 -6.37 2.69
N ALA A 196 4.18 -6.75 1.59
CA ALA A 196 3.18 -5.85 0.99
C ALA A 196 2.04 -5.58 1.96
N GLY A 197 1.64 -6.58 2.75
CA GLY A 197 0.59 -6.39 3.74
C GLY A 197 0.98 -5.39 4.82
N GLU A 198 2.23 -5.44 5.27
CA GLU A 198 2.74 -4.46 6.22
C GLU A 198 2.78 -3.07 5.59
N ARG A 199 3.21 -3.00 4.33
CA ARG A 199 3.32 -1.71 3.65
C ARG A 199 1.97 -1.03 3.45
N ILE A 200 0.94 -1.78 3.02
CA ILE A 200 -0.36 -1.14 2.78
C ILE A 200 -0.96 -0.59 4.06
N ILE A 201 -0.83 -1.33 5.15
CA ILE A 201 -1.35 -0.87 6.43
C ILE A 201 -0.61 0.40 6.86
N ASP A 202 0.71 0.40 6.76
CA ASP A 202 1.51 1.57 7.13
C ASP A 202 1.18 2.79 6.27
N ILE A 203 1.06 2.59 4.96
CA ILE A 203 0.79 3.69 4.03
C ILE A 203 -0.58 4.32 4.33
N ILE A 204 -1.60 3.49 4.51
CA ILE A 204 -2.95 4.00 4.73
C ILE A 204 -3.07 4.64 6.11
N ALA A 205 -2.49 4.03 7.14
CA ALA A 205 -2.53 4.61 8.48
C ALA A 205 -1.79 5.94 8.52
N THR A 206 -0.65 6.03 7.86
CA THR A 206 0.11 7.29 7.80
C THR A 206 -0.67 8.35 7.03
N ASP A 207 -1.34 7.99 5.95
CA ASP A 207 -2.17 8.93 5.18
C ASP A 207 -3.29 9.50 6.03
N ILE A 208 -3.97 8.64 6.80
CA ILE A 208 -5.05 9.09 7.69
C ILE A 208 -4.52 10.04 8.75
N GLN A 209 -3.39 9.70 9.37
CA GLN A 209 -2.79 10.54 10.39
C GLN A 209 -2.35 11.88 9.84
N THR A 210 -1.77 11.89 8.65
CA THR A 210 -1.30 13.12 8.02
C THR A 210 -2.48 14.04 7.69
N LYS A 211 -3.56 13.49 7.17
CA LYS A 211 -4.75 14.28 6.85
C LYS A 211 -5.38 14.85 8.10
N GLU A 212 -5.42 14.09 9.19
CA GLU A 212 -5.97 14.57 10.44
C GLU A 212 -5.13 15.71 11.00
N LEU A 213 -3.80 15.56 10.94
CA LEU A 213 -2.91 16.61 11.40
C LEU A 213 -3.08 17.88 10.58
N GLN A 214 -3.23 17.74 9.27
CA GLN A 214 -3.46 18.91 8.41
C GLN A 214 -4.79 19.60 8.72
N LYS A 215 -5.82 18.85 9.04
CA LYS A 215 -7.09 19.44 9.45
C LYS A 215 -6.91 20.28 10.72
N GLN A 216 -6.15 19.76 11.68
CA GLN A 216 -5.88 20.48 12.91
C GLN A 216 -5.08 21.75 12.65
N ILE A 217 -4.08 21.67 11.79
CA ILE A 217 -3.28 22.85 11.43
C ILE A 217 -4.14 23.89 10.73
N THR A 218 -5.00 23.47 9.81
CA THR A 218 -5.90 24.39 9.12
C THR A 218 -6.83 25.11 10.11
N LYS A 219 -7.33 24.37 11.12
CA LYS A 219 -8.17 24.98 12.14
C LYS A 219 -7.42 26.04 12.93
N ILE A 220 -6.19 25.74 13.37
CA ILE A 220 -5.45 26.71 14.19
C ILE A 220 -4.85 27.85 13.37
N GLN A 221 -4.77 27.72 12.05
CA GLN A 221 -4.35 28.84 11.21
C GLN A 221 -5.35 29.99 11.23
N ASN A 222 -6.58 29.76 11.69
CA ASN A 222 -7.57 30.81 11.87
C ASN A 222 -7.38 31.61 13.15
N PHE A 223 -6.36 31.32 13.94
CA PHE A 223 -6.10 32.00 15.19
C PHE A 223 -4.83 32.82 15.10
N ARG A 224 -4.86 33.99 15.73
CA ARG A 224 -3.69 34.86 15.91
C ARG A 224 -3.29 34.84 17.37
N VAL A 225 -1.99 34.91 17.64
CA VAL A 225 -1.47 34.87 18.99
C VAL A 225 -0.69 36.17 19.25
N TYR A 226 -1.01 36.80 20.36
CA TYR A 226 -0.19 37.87 20.94
C TYR A 226 0.47 37.31 22.17
N TYR A 227 1.72 37.67 22.40
CA TYR A 227 2.48 37.09 23.51
C TYR A 227 3.36 38.13 24.17
N ARG A 228 3.77 37.80 25.39
CA ARG A 228 4.71 38.65 26.14
C ARG A 228 5.94 37.83 26.50
N ASP A 229 7.10 38.46 26.41
CA ASP A 229 8.33 37.88 26.92
C ASP A 229 8.33 38.00 28.44
N SER A 230 9.17 37.21 29.08
CA SER A 230 9.20 37.14 30.54
C SER A 230 9.63 38.47 31.18
N ARG A 231 10.37 39.31 30.46
CA ARG A 231 10.89 40.55 31.00
C ARG A 231 10.25 41.77 30.41
N ASP A 232 9.35 41.62 29.46
CA ASP A 232 8.78 42.73 28.73
C ASP A 232 7.26 42.65 28.84
N PRO A 233 6.61 43.68 29.42
CA PRO A 233 5.16 43.67 29.55
C PRO A 233 4.42 43.97 28.26
N ILE A 234 5.11 44.36 27.21
CA ILE A 234 4.48 44.76 25.95
C ILE A 234 4.09 43.51 25.16
N TRP A 235 2.84 43.48 24.72
CA TRP A 235 2.35 42.40 23.88
C TRP A 235 2.95 42.48 22.49
N LYS A 236 3.46 41.36 22.01
CA LYS A 236 4.06 41.26 20.69
C LYS A 236 3.18 40.36 19.80
N GLY A 237 3.28 40.59 18.50
CA GLY A 237 2.52 39.80 17.53
C GLY A 237 1.79 40.71 16.57
N PRO A 238 0.90 40.14 15.76
CA PRO A 238 0.38 38.75 15.88
C PRO A 238 1.27 37.68 15.27
N UNK A 239 1.47 36.51 15.91
CA UNK A 239 2.07 35.66 15.50
C UNK A 239 1.26 34.77 15.12
N LYS A 240 1.64 33.74 14.40
CA LYS A 240 0.86 32.64 13.90
C LYS A 240 0.88 31.48 14.87
N LEU A 241 -0.29 30.93 15.17
CA LEU A 241 -0.38 29.78 16.07
C LEU A 241 -0.03 28.50 15.31
N LEU A 242 0.96 27.76 15.78
CA LEU A 242 1.34 26.49 15.17
C LEU A 242 0.82 25.30 15.96
N TRP A 243 0.77 25.40 17.29
CA TRP A 243 0.34 24.29 18.14
C TRP A 243 -0.10 24.84 19.48
N LYS A 244 -1.08 24.19 20.08
CA LYS A 244 -1.61 24.61 21.38
C LYS A 244 -1.66 23.40 22.30
N GLY A 245 -0.94 23.50 23.41
CA GLY A 245 -0.99 22.53 24.49
C GLY A 245 -1.66 23.10 25.71
N GLU A 246 -1.69 22.33 26.78
CA GLU A 246 -2.32 22.80 28.03
C GLU A 246 -1.51 23.88 28.71
N GLY A 247 -0.19 23.76 28.71
CA GLY A 247 0.65 24.71 29.43
C GLY A 247 1.46 25.64 28.56
N ALA A 248 1.42 25.48 27.25
CA ALA A 248 2.25 26.25 26.35
C ALA A 248 1.63 26.29 24.96
N VAL A 249 2.04 27.29 24.19
CA VAL A 249 1.70 27.37 22.78
C VAL A 249 2.97 27.52 21.98
N VAL A 250 2.97 27.02 20.74
CA VAL A 250 4.06 27.21 19.81
C VAL A 250 3.59 28.16 18.75
N ILE A 251 4.36 29.24 18.55
CA ILE A 251 3.99 30.30 17.62
C ILE A 251 5.11 30.52 16.62
N GLN A 252 4.77 31.12 15.49
CA GLN A 252 5.72 31.54 14.50
C GLN A 252 5.65 33.05 14.38
N ASP A 253 6.74 33.74 14.76
CA ASP A 253 6.87 35.16 14.63
C ASP A 253 7.88 35.45 13.53
N ASN A 254 7.37 35.87 12.37
CA ASN A 254 8.15 35.94 11.14
C ASN A 254 8.74 34.54 10.81
N SER A 255 10.06 34.42 10.85
CA SER A 255 10.68 33.11 10.60
C SER A 255 11.14 32.39 11.88
N ASP A 256 10.89 33.02 13.05
CA ASP A 256 11.27 32.41 14.32
C ASP A 256 10.12 31.60 14.90
N ILE A 257 10.46 30.42 15.41
CA ILE A 257 9.49 29.55 16.10
C ILE A 257 9.77 29.65 17.60
N LYS A 258 8.75 30.00 18.37
CA LYS A 258 8.90 30.23 19.80
C LYS A 258 7.89 29.40 20.58
N VAL A 259 8.29 28.96 21.76
CA VAL A 259 7.41 28.29 22.71
C VAL A 259 7.11 29.30 23.84
N VAL A 260 5.83 29.57 24.03
CA VAL A 260 5.39 30.60 24.98
C VAL A 260 4.46 29.95 26.01
N PRO A 261 4.65 30.25 27.30
CA PRO A 261 3.69 29.73 28.30
C PRO A 261 2.28 30.21 28.00
N ARG A 262 1.31 29.32 28.24
CA ARG A 262 -0.08 29.64 27.88
C ARG A 262 -0.58 30.92 28.56
N ARG A 263 -0.13 31.17 29.80
CA ARG A 263 -0.55 32.35 30.55
C ARG A 263 -0.02 33.64 29.95
N LYS A 264 1.03 33.56 29.13
CA LYS A 264 1.62 34.76 28.50
C LYS A 264 1.22 34.91 27.04
N ALA A 265 0.18 34.19 26.61
CA ALA A 265 -0.30 34.24 25.24
C ALA A 265 -1.78 34.58 25.23
N LYS A 266 -2.16 35.47 24.29
CA LYS A 266 -3.55 35.74 23.97
C LYS A 266 -3.86 35.16 22.63
N ILE A 267 -4.82 34.24 22.58
CA ILE A 267 -5.22 33.58 21.35
C ILE A 267 -6.53 34.18 20.90
N ILE A 268 -6.55 34.77 19.72
CA ILE A 268 -7.70 35.47 19.18
C ILE A 268 -8.10 34.79 17.88
N ARG A 269 -9.37 34.42 17.76
CA ARG A 269 -9.87 33.83 16.55
C ARG A 269 -10.03 34.87 15.46
N ASP A 270 -9.52 34.57 14.28
CA ASP A 270 -9.57 35.40 13.11
C ASP A 270 -10.74 34.93 12.24
N TYR A 271 -11.63 35.83 11.85
CA TYR A 271 -12.80 35.48 11.02
C TYR A 271 -12.58 35.81 9.57
#